data_adc2c7d982e6ee3852894f2fc16b48fe
#
_entry.id   adc2c7d982e6ee3852894f2fc16b48fe
#
_cell.length_a   1.000
_cell.length_b   1.000
_cell.length_c   1.000
_cell.angle_alpha   90.00
_cell.angle_beta   90.00
_cell.angle_gamma   90.00
#
_symmetry.space_group_name_H-M   'P 1'
#
loop_
_entity.id
_entity.type
_entity.pdbx_description
1 polymer ?
#
loop_
_entity_poly.entity_id
_entity_poly.type
_entity_poly.pdbx_seq_one_letter_code
_entity_poly.pdbx_strand_id
1 'polypeptide(L)'
;GSKGRETPSSVALVSHMDSLGVVPGLAQGLDSNVGSTVALLETQRALHKLVVASKTRATHSMLFLLTSGGRLNYAGTQQWLARADQNVLETLQFALCLEDLTGEKLKLHVSRSPQKDAVVHRVNEVLSQLAQQQGIPFELVHRKVKPSALERSWEHEHFAFKKVAAGTLSSSTDGSLPQFLRSHMFSSIRAPALFQRNLRFVREAAAALAFELTPASPLLGGVLDGVNDAFVDAWTVTLRNSSTTPLDMVAGSPLVESLAETCSTHAERSKLHKIKVDALPFTFYQANTLFLSLYSVTSMSFQFVLFCVTLLFMAAIIVYLKGFQYLKTMIVDFVRGPKPRAKEA
;
A
#
# COMPACT_ATOMS: atom_id res chain seq x y z
N GLY A 1 42.87 23.81 18.00
CA GLY A 1 41.49 23.36 18.21
C GLY A 1 40.90 23.01 16.84
N SER A 2 40.86 21.73 16.44
CA SER A 2 40.12 21.28 15.28
C SER A 2 38.63 21.53 15.53
N LYS A 3 38.04 22.45 14.79
CA LYS A 3 36.57 22.50 14.67
C LYS A 3 36.13 21.15 14.13
N GLY A 4 35.57 20.32 15.01
CA GLY A 4 34.94 19.08 14.60
C GLY A 4 33.98 19.42 13.46
N ARG A 5 34.08 18.75 12.34
CA ARG A 5 33.09 18.79 11.28
C ARG A 5 31.81 18.26 11.89
N GLU A 6 30.91 19.15 12.26
CA GLU A 6 29.54 18.75 12.65
C GLU A 6 28.99 17.94 11.48
N THR A 7 28.73 16.68 11.72
CA THR A 7 28.03 15.82 10.74
C THR A 7 26.66 16.48 10.49
N PRO A 8 26.35 16.86 9.25
CA PRO A 8 25.09 17.54 8.98
C PRO A 8 23.93 16.63 9.41
N SER A 9 23.00 17.21 10.15
CA SER A 9 21.76 16.51 10.53
C SER A 9 21.00 16.09 9.28
N SER A 10 20.19 15.05 9.38
CA SER A 10 19.45 14.47 8.25
C SER A 10 17.97 14.31 8.54
N VAL A 11 17.15 14.34 7.49
CA VAL A 11 15.73 14.01 7.51
C VAL A 11 15.51 12.88 6.52
N ALA A 12 14.77 11.85 6.91
CA ALA A 12 14.44 10.74 6.03
C ALA A 12 13.03 10.85 5.48
N LEU A 13 12.87 10.53 4.20
CA LEU A 13 11.60 10.23 3.57
C LEU A 13 11.58 8.74 3.24
N VAL A 14 10.60 8.02 3.77
CA VAL A 14 10.57 6.55 3.74
C VAL A 14 9.29 6.08 3.09
N SER A 15 9.38 5.09 2.22
CA SER A 15 8.23 4.41 1.64
C SER A 15 8.56 2.95 1.37
N HIS A 16 7.59 2.07 1.55
CA HIS A 16 7.70 0.70 1.10
C HIS A 16 7.04 0.52 -0.27
N MET A 17 7.65 -0.31 -1.10
CA MET A 17 7.25 -0.47 -2.51
C MET A 17 6.43 -1.73 -2.78
N ASP A 18 6.29 -2.62 -1.78
CA ASP A 18 5.63 -3.90 -1.97
C ASP A 18 4.14 -3.87 -1.62
N SER A 19 3.40 -4.72 -2.31
CA SER A 19 1.99 -5.00 -2.05
C SER A 19 1.81 -6.47 -1.67
N LEU A 20 0.76 -6.78 -0.92
CA LEU A 20 0.38 -8.14 -0.60
C LEU A 20 -1.13 -8.30 -0.78
N GLY A 21 -1.54 -9.40 -1.40
CA GLY A 21 -2.93 -9.77 -1.55
C GLY A 21 -3.10 -11.27 -1.42
N VAL A 22 -4.34 -11.72 -1.20
CA VAL A 22 -4.68 -13.15 -1.16
C VAL A 22 -4.30 -13.85 -2.48
N VAL A 23 -4.43 -13.12 -3.59
CA VAL A 23 -3.93 -13.56 -4.90
C VAL A 23 -2.78 -12.64 -5.31
N PRO A 24 -1.52 -13.08 -5.20
CA PRO A 24 -0.35 -12.23 -5.45
C PRO A 24 -0.38 -11.50 -6.80
N GLY A 25 -0.74 -12.18 -7.89
CA GLY A 25 -0.80 -11.59 -9.22
C GLY A 25 -1.88 -10.50 -9.40
N LEU A 26 -2.81 -10.35 -8.46
CA LEU A 26 -3.84 -9.31 -8.46
C LEU A 26 -3.58 -8.23 -7.39
N ALA A 27 -2.52 -8.37 -6.60
CA ALA A 27 -2.14 -7.40 -5.57
C ALA A 27 -1.41 -6.22 -6.21
N GLN A 28 -2.14 -5.19 -6.60
CA GLN A 28 -1.58 -4.01 -7.27
C GLN A 28 -1.18 -2.88 -6.33
N GLY A 29 -1.73 -2.83 -5.12
CA GLY A 29 -1.33 -1.90 -4.05
C GLY A 29 -1.35 -0.40 -4.42
N LEU A 30 -2.13 0.02 -5.41
CA LEU A 30 -2.11 1.38 -5.94
C LEU A 30 -2.39 2.46 -4.88
N ASP A 31 -3.32 2.20 -3.97
CA ASP A 31 -3.72 3.18 -2.96
C ASP A 31 -2.69 3.26 -1.82
N SER A 32 -2.02 2.18 -1.48
CA SER A 32 -1.20 2.12 -0.27
C SER A 32 0.29 2.37 -0.52
N ASN A 33 0.90 1.64 -1.43
CA ASN A 33 2.36 1.67 -1.61
C ASN A 33 2.79 2.28 -2.94
N VAL A 34 2.06 2.04 -4.04
CA VAL A 34 2.44 2.63 -5.34
C VAL A 34 2.40 4.14 -5.28
N GLY A 35 1.31 4.74 -4.78
CA GLY A 35 1.19 6.18 -4.63
C GLY A 35 2.30 6.77 -3.75
N SER A 36 2.61 6.13 -2.64
CA SER A 36 3.68 6.58 -1.73
C SER A 36 5.07 6.44 -2.34
N THR A 37 5.32 5.35 -3.10
CA THR A 37 6.57 5.16 -3.85
C THR A 37 6.75 6.24 -4.92
N VAL A 38 5.70 6.51 -5.71
CA VAL A 38 5.73 7.56 -6.73
C VAL A 38 5.94 8.94 -6.11
N ALA A 39 5.29 9.21 -4.96
CA ALA A 39 5.47 10.46 -4.22
C ALA A 39 6.91 10.62 -3.71
N LEU A 40 7.54 9.55 -3.23
CA LEU A 40 8.95 9.57 -2.83
C LEU A 40 9.86 9.86 -4.02
N LEU A 41 9.69 9.17 -5.16
CA LEU A 41 10.52 9.35 -6.35
C LEU A 41 10.38 10.76 -6.94
N GLU A 42 9.16 11.29 -7.04
CA GLU A 42 8.92 12.64 -7.54
C GLU A 42 9.47 13.71 -6.58
N THR A 43 9.36 13.48 -5.27
CA THR A 43 9.94 14.37 -4.25
C THR A 43 11.46 14.39 -4.36
N GLN A 44 12.09 13.23 -4.51
CA GLN A 44 13.54 13.10 -4.72
C GLN A 44 13.99 13.86 -5.97
N ARG A 45 13.30 13.65 -7.10
CA ARG A 45 13.57 14.35 -8.37
C ARG A 45 13.48 15.87 -8.21
N ALA A 46 12.39 16.33 -7.59
CA ALA A 46 12.14 17.76 -7.41
C ALA A 46 13.19 18.43 -6.51
N LEU A 47 13.53 17.80 -5.37
CA LEU A 47 14.55 18.33 -4.46
C LEU A 47 15.95 18.29 -5.07
N HIS A 48 16.29 17.23 -5.80
CA HIS A 48 17.56 17.17 -6.54
C HIS A 48 17.68 18.33 -7.54
N LYS A 49 16.61 18.55 -8.34
CA LYS A 49 16.57 19.66 -9.29
C LYS A 49 16.72 21.02 -8.58
N LEU A 50 16.03 21.19 -7.45
CA LEU A 50 16.12 22.40 -6.64
C LEU A 50 17.54 22.67 -6.16
N VAL A 51 18.21 21.68 -5.57
CA VAL A 51 19.58 21.79 -5.06
C VAL A 51 20.56 22.12 -6.19
N VAL A 52 20.43 21.43 -7.32
CA VAL A 52 21.33 21.64 -8.49
C VAL A 52 21.10 23.01 -9.14
N ALA A 53 19.84 23.40 -9.35
CA ALA A 53 19.51 24.65 -10.04
C ALA A 53 19.80 25.88 -9.19
N SER A 54 19.44 25.88 -7.91
CA SER A 54 19.62 27.03 -7.03
C SER A 54 21.02 27.12 -6.41
N LYS A 55 21.81 26.07 -6.51
CA LYS A 55 23.10 25.92 -5.78
C LYS A 55 22.93 26.14 -4.26
N THR A 56 21.72 26.02 -3.79
CA THR A 56 21.36 26.22 -2.37
C THR A 56 21.63 24.93 -1.62
N ARG A 57 22.38 25.03 -0.55
CA ARG A 57 22.65 23.88 0.30
C ARG A 57 21.48 23.73 1.30
N ALA A 58 20.90 22.54 1.36
CA ALA A 58 19.91 22.24 2.38
C ALA A 58 20.52 22.28 3.78
N THR A 59 19.74 22.67 4.78
CA THR A 59 20.15 22.68 6.19
C THR A 59 20.34 21.24 6.69
N HIS A 60 19.43 20.35 6.28
CA HIS A 60 19.50 18.93 6.57
C HIS A 60 19.78 18.12 5.30
N SER A 61 20.59 17.10 5.42
CA SER A 61 20.75 16.11 4.36
C SER A 61 19.46 15.29 4.21
N MET A 62 19.00 15.07 2.98
CA MET A 62 17.83 14.23 2.73
C MET A 62 18.24 12.78 2.49
N LEU A 63 17.65 11.88 3.24
CA LEU A 63 17.76 10.43 3.05
C LEU A 63 16.45 9.91 2.46
N PHE A 64 16.50 9.37 1.26
CA PHE A 64 15.38 8.70 0.63
C PHE A 64 15.52 7.19 0.81
N LEU A 65 14.57 6.58 1.49
CA LEU A 65 14.62 5.16 1.83
C LEU A 65 13.42 4.45 1.21
N LEU A 66 13.69 3.68 0.17
CA LEU A 66 12.70 2.83 -0.48
C LEU A 66 12.91 1.38 -0.01
N THR A 67 11.95 0.81 0.67
CA THR A 67 12.05 -0.50 1.31
C THR A 67 11.12 -1.52 0.68
N SER A 68 11.41 -2.79 0.88
CA SER A 68 10.52 -3.92 0.58
C SER A 68 10.13 -4.64 1.86
N GLY A 69 9.08 -5.46 1.81
CA GLY A 69 8.57 -6.15 2.98
C GLY A 69 7.73 -5.27 3.91
N GLY A 70 7.14 -4.19 3.40
CA GLY A 70 6.24 -3.33 4.17
C GLY A 70 5.04 -4.11 4.71
N ARG A 71 4.46 -4.96 3.89
CA ARG A 71 3.34 -5.84 4.28
C ARG A 71 3.76 -6.99 5.19
N LEU A 72 5.04 -7.24 5.34
CA LEU A 72 5.65 -8.22 6.23
C LEU A 72 6.19 -7.54 7.49
N ASN A 73 5.35 -6.76 8.16
CA ASN A 73 5.71 -6.00 9.36
C ASN A 73 6.88 -5.04 9.14
N TYR A 74 6.95 -4.42 7.95
CA TYR A 74 8.03 -3.51 7.54
C TYR A 74 9.43 -4.13 7.65
N ALA A 75 9.56 -5.39 7.24
CA ALA A 75 10.79 -6.17 7.38
C ALA A 75 12.01 -5.47 6.78
N GLY A 76 11.86 -4.81 5.62
CA GLY A 76 12.95 -4.04 4.99
C GLY A 76 13.43 -2.91 5.85
N THR A 77 12.54 -2.10 6.38
CA THR A 77 12.83 -0.98 7.30
C THR A 77 13.46 -1.48 8.60
N GLN A 78 12.92 -2.56 9.17
CA GLN A 78 13.48 -3.18 10.36
C GLN A 78 14.93 -3.63 10.14
N GLN A 79 15.21 -4.31 9.03
CA GLN A 79 16.54 -4.80 8.71
C GLN A 79 17.50 -3.65 8.36
N TRP A 80 17.02 -2.61 7.67
CA TRP A 80 17.83 -1.43 7.43
C TRP A 80 18.23 -0.76 8.74
N LEU A 81 17.28 -0.54 9.66
CA LEU A 81 17.54 0.02 10.99
C LEU A 81 18.48 -0.84 11.86
N ALA A 82 18.49 -2.16 11.65
CA ALA A 82 19.40 -3.06 12.36
C ALA A 82 20.84 -2.97 11.86
N ARG A 83 21.04 -2.56 10.59
CA ARG A 83 22.35 -2.52 9.91
C ARG A 83 22.84 -1.10 9.63
N ALA A 84 21.99 -0.10 9.84
CA ALA A 84 22.35 1.29 9.62
C ALA A 84 23.53 1.69 10.51
N ASP A 85 24.42 2.50 9.96
CA ASP A 85 25.53 3.08 10.73
C ASP A 85 24.95 3.92 11.87
N GLN A 86 25.53 3.76 13.06
CA GLN A 86 25.13 4.50 14.24
C GLN A 86 25.20 6.01 14.01
N ASN A 87 26.20 6.48 13.28
CA ASN A 87 26.33 7.89 12.93
C ASN A 87 25.14 8.40 12.09
N VAL A 88 24.62 7.58 11.18
CA VAL A 88 23.43 7.93 10.36
C VAL A 88 22.20 8.04 11.26
N LEU A 89 22.01 7.12 12.20
CA LEU A 89 20.87 7.13 13.11
C LEU A 89 20.93 8.31 14.11
N GLU A 90 22.12 8.69 14.57
CA GLU A 90 22.32 9.81 15.50
C GLU A 90 22.12 11.17 14.81
N THR A 91 22.43 11.28 13.54
CA THR A 91 22.19 12.52 12.76
C THR A 91 20.77 12.64 12.27
N LEU A 92 19.98 11.56 12.29
CA LEU A 92 18.61 11.54 11.79
C LEU A 92 17.65 12.26 12.75
N GLN A 93 17.24 13.47 12.38
CA GLN A 93 16.33 14.30 13.16
C GLN A 93 14.91 13.77 13.14
N PHE A 94 14.43 13.44 11.93
CA PHE A 94 13.05 12.95 11.74
C PHE A 94 12.96 12.02 10.55
N ALA A 95 12.14 10.97 10.67
CA ALA A 95 11.79 10.10 9.55
C ALA A 95 10.28 10.25 9.24
N LEU A 96 9.97 10.75 8.03
CA LEU A 96 8.63 10.85 7.51
C LEU A 96 8.35 9.62 6.62
N CYS A 97 7.54 8.70 7.13
CA CYS A 97 7.09 7.54 6.38
C CYS A 97 5.81 7.89 5.60
N LEU A 98 5.69 7.38 4.40
CA LEU A 98 4.56 7.62 3.51
C LEU A 98 3.77 6.34 3.31
N GLU A 99 2.46 6.41 3.49
CA GLU A 99 1.56 5.29 3.23
C GLU A 99 0.16 5.82 2.87
N ASP A 100 -0.42 5.32 1.78
CA ASP A 100 -1.76 5.70 1.32
C ASP A 100 -1.97 7.24 1.27
N LEU A 101 -1.67 7.81 0.13
CA LEU A 101 -1.79 9.25 -0.12
C LEU A 101 -2.99 9.61 -1.01
N THR A 102 -3.99 8.74 -1.11
CA THR A 102 -5.08 8.87 -2.10
C THR A 102 -6.37 9.48 -1.54
N GLY A 103 -6.47 9.63 -0.22
CA GLY A 103 -7.65 10.13 0.45
C GLY A 103 -7.71 11.66 0.58
N GLU A 104 -8.87 12.16 0.98
CA GLU A 104 -9.15 13.58 1.13
C GLU A 104 -8.43 14.18 2.34
N LYS A 105 -8.48 13.49 3.48
CA LYS A 105 -7.89 13.91 4.74
C LYS A 105 -6.54 13.24 4.96
N LEU A 106 -5.53 14.03 5.29
CA LEU A 106 -4.22 13.52 5.67
C LEU A 106 -4.07 13.47 7.20
N LYS A 107 -3.41 12.42 7.68
CA LYS A 107 -3.11 12.22 9.10
C LYS A 107 -1.63 11.96 9.30
N LEU A 108 -1.05 12.62 10.28
CA LEU A 108 0.29 12.32 10.76
C LEU A 108 0.19 11.41 11.99
N HIS A 109 0.47 10.14 11.81
CA HIS A 109 0.54 9.17 12.91
C HIS A 109 1.92 9.23 13.56
N VAL A 110 1.96 9.41 14.88
CA VAL A 110 3.20 9.50 15.65
C VAL A 110 3.16 8.64 16.90
N SER A 111 4.31 8.09 17.28
CA SER A 111 4.45 7.29 18.50
C SER A 111 4.86 8.10 19.72
N ARG A 112 5.44 9.28 19.50
CA ARG A 112 5.88 10.20 20.54
C ARG A 112 4.90 11.36 20.66
N SER A 113 4.63 11.74 21.90
CA SER A 113 3.74 12.89 22.15
C SER A 113 4.40 14.21 21.70
N PRO A 114 3.73 15.03 20.90
CA PRO A 114 4.27 16.34 20.49
C PRO A 114 4.50 17.28 21.68
N GLN A 115 3.80 17.09 22.80
CA GLN A 115 4.01 17.88 24.00
C GLN A 115 5.34 17.54 24.73
N LYS A 116 5.93 16.37 24.43
CA LYS A 116 7.14 15.87 25.10
C LYS A 116 8.35 15.79 24.18
N ASP A 117 8.15 15.87 22.88
CA ASP A 117 9.19 15.77 21.86
C ASP A 117 9.16 17.01 20.96
N ALA A 118 10.17 17.86 21.11
CA ALA A 118 10.25 19.13 20.40
C ALA A 118 10.34 18.96 18.87
N VAL A 119 10.96 17.87 18.40
CA VAL A 119 11.07 17.59 16.95
C VAL A 119 9.69 17.22 16.38
N VAL A 120 8.97 16.33 17.07
CA VAL A 120 7.59 15.96 16.63
C VAL A 120 6.67 17.18 16.69
N HIS A 121 6.79 18.04 17.70
CA HIS A 121 6.03 19.27 17.81
C HIS A 121 6.28 20.18 16.58
N ARG A 122 7.56 20.46 16.30
CA ARG A 122 7.96 21.31 15.17
C ARG A 122 7.47 20.74 13.82
N VAL A 123 7.66 19.44 13.58
CA VAL A 123 7.18 18.81 12.35
C VAL A 123 5.66 18.93 12.22
N ASN A 124 4.92 18.70 13.30
CA ASN A 124 3.48 18.87 13.29
C ASN A 124 3.06 20.31 12.98
N GLU A 125 3.73 21.32 13.54
CA GLU A 125 3.44 22.72 13.25
C GLU A 125 3.65 23.04 11.76
N VAL A 126 4.80 22.64 11.20
CA VAL A 126 5.12 22.86 9.79
C VAL A 126 4.08 22.20 8.89
N LEU A 127 3.74 20.93 9.13
CA LEU A 127 2.77 20.21 8.31
C LEU A 127 1.36 20.76 8.47
N SER A 128 0.95 21.14 9.68
CA SER A 128 -0.38 21.74 9.92
C SER A 128 -0.54 23.08 9.21
N GLN A 129 0.46 23.96 9.29
CA GLN A 129 0.44 25.26 8.61
C GLN A 129 0.42 25.10 7.09
N LEU A 130 1.22 24.15 6.55
CA LEU A 130 1.25 23.85 5.13
C LEU A 130 -0.11 23.30 4.65
N ALA A 131 -0.70 22.39 5.41
CA ALA A 131 -2.02 21.84 5.13
C ALA A 131 -3.10 22.92 5.13
N GLN A 132 -3.06 23.85 6.09
CA GLN A 132 -3.98 24.97 6.16
C GLN A 132 -3.87 25.87 4.92
N GLN A 133 -2.65 26.18 4.48
CA GLN A 133 -2.41 26.99 3.26
C GLN A 133 -2.95 26.33 2.00
N GLN A 134 -2.88 25.00 1.93
CA GLN A 134 -3.35 24.23 0.76
C GLN A 134 -4.82 23.79 0.89
N GLY A 135 -5.51 24.15 1.97
CA GLY A 135 -6.89 23.73 2.21
C GLY A 135 -7.06 22.22 2.39
N ILE A 136 -6.03 21.54 2.90
CA ILE A 136 -6.04 20.10 3.12
C ILE A 136 -6.50 19.81 4.55
N PRO A 137 -7.55 19.00 4.77
CA PRO A 137 -7.90 18.53 6.11
C PRO A 137 -6.74 17.71 6.70
N PHE A 138 -6.18 18.17 7.81
CA PHE A 138 -5.02 17.55 8.44
C PHE A 138 -5.26 17.25 9.92
N GLU A 139 -4.76 16.13 10.40
CA GLU A 139 -4.90 15.73 11.80
C GLU A 139 -3.63 15.04 12.30
N LEU A 140 -3.20 15.37 13.52
CA LEU A 140 -2.18 14.61 14.22
C LEU A 140 -2.82 13.50 15.06
N VAL A 141 -2.37 12.27 14.85
CA VAL A 141 -2.82 11.08 15.61
C VAL A 141 -1.65 10.53 16.43
N HIS A 142 -1.72 10.70 17.75
CA HIS A 142 -0.72 10.15 18.66
C HIS A 142 -1.16 8.81 19.24
N ARG A 143 -0.37 7.77 19.01
CA ARG A 143 -0.58 6.44 19.58
C ARG A 143 0.72 5.86 20.11
N LYS A 144 0.76 5.56 21.39
CA LYS A 144 1.93 4.90 22.01
C LYS A 144 2.12 3.49 21.45
N VAL A 145 3.34 3.18 21.06
CA VAL A 145 3.71 1.82 20.64
C VAL A 145 3.73 0.91 21.86
N LYS A 146 3.10 -0.26 21.74
CA LYS A 146 3.17 -1.32 22.75
C LYS A 146 4.44 -2.15 22.49
N PRO A 147 5.42 -2.20 23.41
CA PRO A 147 6.65 -2.98 23.21
C PRO A 147 6.40 -4.47 22.97
N SER A 148 5.36 -5.02 23.60
CA SER A 148 4.97 -6.42 23.50
C SER A 148 4.22 -6.78 22.22
N ALA A 149 3.81 -5.80 21.39
CA ALA A 149 3.17 -6.11 20.14
C ALA A 149 4.18 -6.69 19.14
N LEU A 150 3.91 -7.87 18.61
CA LEU A 150 4.77 -8.52 17.61
C LEU A 150 4.68 -7.80 16.26
N GLU A 151 3.52 -7.25 15.96
CA GLU A 151 3.22 -6.56 14.70
C GLU A 151 3.12 -5.06 14.92
N ARG A 152 3.60 -4.29 13.93
CA ARG A 152 3.54 -2.83 13.91
C ARG A 152 2.38 -2.37 13.05
N SER A 153 1.67 -1.36 13.56
CA SER A 153 0.59 -0.74 12.79
C SER A 153 1.14 0.19 11.70
N TRP A 154 2.28 0.85 11.98
CA TRP A 154 2.86 1.85 11.11
C TRP A 154 4.39 1.71 11.03
N GLU A 155 4.96 2.09 9.90
CA GLU A 155 6.40 2.00 9.63
C GLU A 155 7.24 2.83 10.61
N HIS A 156 6.76 4.02 11.00
CA HIS A 156 7.47 4.90 11.95
C HIS A 156 7.67 4.27 13.34
N GLU A 157 6.88 3.25 13.70
CA GLU A 157 7.02 2.58 14.98
C GLU A 157 8.37 1.86 15.13
N HIS A 158 8.96 1.37 14.01
CA HIS A 158 10.30 0.78 14.03
C HIS A 158 11.39 1.82 14.33
N PHE A 159 11.26 3.04 13.81
CA PHE A 159 12.16 4.14 14.11
C PHE A 159 12.07 4.54 15.59
N ALA A 160 10.86 4.54 16.16
CA ALA A 160 10.65 4.86 17.57
C ALA A 160 11.41 3.91 18.50
N PHE A 161 11.56 2.62 18.16
CA PHE A 161 12.39 1.66 18.92
C PHE A 161 13.89 1.98 18.87
N LYS A 162 14.34 2.61 17.80
CA LYS A 162 15.72 3.11 17.66
C LYS A 162 15.90 4.51 18.24
N LYS A 163 14.90 5.01 18.97
CA LYS A 163 14.87 6.36 19.56
C LYS A 163 14.95 7.50 18.54
N VAL A 164 14.69 7.24 17.29
CA VAL A 164 14.55 8.26 16.22
C VAL A 164 13.14 8.82 16.26
N ALA A 165 13.00 10.13 16.18
CA ALA A 165 11.69 10.76 16.01
C ALA A 165 11.14 10.45 14.61
N ALA A 166 9.90 9.99 14.52
CA ALA A 166 9.31 9.60 13.24
C ALA A 166 7.79 9.70 13.27
N GLY A 167 7.20 9.82 12.09
CA GLY A 167 5.77 9.80 11.87
C GLY A 167 5.41 9.19 10.53
N THR A 168 4.20 8.65 10.40
CA THR A 168 3.65 8.17 9.13
C THR A 168 2.55 9.11 8.66
N LEU A 169 2.74 9.70 7.49
CA LEU A 169 1.73 10.48 6.80
C LEU A 169 0.86 9.54 5.97
N SER A 170 -0.43 9.51 6.27
CA SER A 170 -1.37 8.63 5.60
C SER A 170 -2.77 9.24 5.53
N SER A 171 -3.53 8.89 4.50
CA SER A 171 -4.97 9.18 4.44
C SER A 171 -5.81 8.09 5.10
N SER A 172 -5.23 6.94 5.42
CA SER A 172 -5.93 5.83 6.07
C SER A 172 -6.28 6.15 7.52
N THR A 173 -7.43 5.64 7.95
CA THR A 173 -7.92 5.78 9.33
C THR A 173 -7.52 4.59 10.20
N ASP A 174 -7.25 3.44 9.61
CA ASP A 174 -7.17 2.17 10.31
C ASP A 174 -5.74 1.72 10.60
N GLY A 175 -5.14 2.32 11.64
CA GLY A 175 -3.98 1.71 12.31
C GLY A 175 -4.34 0.51 13.21
N SER A 176 -5.59 0.03 13.19
CA SER A 176 -6.04 -1.11 14.01
C SER A 176 -5.81 -2.45 13.34
N LEU A 177 -5.81 -2.49 12.00
CA LEU A 177 -5.60 -3.71 11.24
C LEU A 177 -4.10 -4.01 11.07
N PRO A 178 -3.68 -5.26 11.27
CA PRO A 178 -2.33 -5.71 10.92
C PRO A 178 -2.02 -5.42 9.44
N GLN A 179 -0.76 -5.12 9.15
CA GLN A 179 -0.33 -4.73 7.79
C GLN A 179 -0.70 -5.75 6.72
N PHE A 180 -0.59 -7.05 6.99
CA PHE A 180 -0.92 -8.12 6.04
C PHE A 180 -2.42 -8.19 5.72
N LEU A 181 -3.30 -7.65 6.59
CA LEU A 181 -4.74 -7.55 6.31
C LEU A 181 -5.13 -6.29 5.53
N ARG A 182 -4.23 -5.31 5.39
CA ARG A 182 -4.44 -4.11 4.57
C ARG A 182 -4.17 -4.39 3.10
N SER A 183 -4.69 -5.48 2.58
CA SER A 183 -4.51 -5.88 1.20
C SER A 183 -5.59 -5.28 0.31
N HIS A 184 -5.19 -4.74 -0.83
CA HIS A 184 -6.09 -4.20 -1.84
C HIS A 184 -5.92 -4.98 -3.15
N MET A 185 -6.82 -5.92 -3.39
CA MET A 185 -6.81 -6.72 -4.63
C MET A 185 -7.25 -5.94 -5.89
N PHE A 186 -8.01 -4.86 -5.70
CA PHE A 186 -8.57 -4.08 -6.80
C PHE A 186 -8.50 -2.58 -6.50
N SER A 187 -7.35 -2.11 -6.04
CA SER A 187 -7.22 -0.70 -5.78
C SER A 187 -6.92 0.07 -7.07
N SER A 188 -7.72 1.05 -7.34
CA SER A 188 -7.44 2.08 -8.33
C SER A 188 -7.24 3.39 -7.60
N ILE A 189 -6.40 4.28 -8.11
CA ILE A 189 -6.39 5.66 -7.62
C ILE A 189 -7.78 6.24 -7.90
N ARG A 190 -8.63 6.20 -6.86
CA ARG A 190 -10.04 6.58 -6.97
C ARG A 190 -10.24 8.05 -7.29
N ALA A 191 -9.26 8.88 -6.90
CA ALA A 191 -9.30 10.32 -7.10
C ALA A 191 -7.91 10.84 -7.48
N PRO A 192 -7.53 10.82 -8.78
CA PRO A 192 -6.22 11.31 -9.23
C PRO A 192 -5.91 12.74 -8.79
N ALA A 193 -6.91 13.63 -8.77
CA ALA A 193 -6.74 15.00 -8.33
C ALA A 193 -6.36 15.11 -6.83
N LEU A 194 -6.92 14.25 -5.97
CA LEU A 194 -6.53 14.18 -4.56
C LEU A 194 -5.11 13.66 -4.39
N PHE A 195 -4.74 12.65 -5.15
CA PHE A 195 -3.38 12.15 -5.15
C PHE A 195 -2.36 13.22 -5.59
N GLN A 196 -2.62 13.94 -6.67
CA GLN A 196 -1.77 15.03 -7.13
C GLN A 196 -1.64 16.16 -6.10
N ARG A 197 -2.75 16.52 -5.43
CA ARG A 197 -2.75 17.48 -4.33
C ARG A 197 -1.86 17.00 -3.17
N ASN A 198 -2.05 15.76 -2.74
CA ASN A 198 -1.32 15.17 -1.61
C ASN A 198 0.17 14.97 -1.95
N LEU A 199 0.48 14.62 -3.19
CA LEU A 199 1.86 14.54 -3.70
C LEU A 199 2.55 15.90 -3.64
N ARG A 200 1.87 16.98 -4.06
CA ARG A 200 2.39 18.35 -3.91
C ARG A 200 2.66 18.68 -2.45
N PHE A 201 1.74 18.33 -1.56
CA PHE A 201 1.92 18.51 -0.13
C PHE A 201 3.17 17.79 0.40
N VAL A 202 3.40 16.53 0.02
CA VAL A 202 4.58 15.76 0.43
C VAL A 202 5.87 16.41 -0.05
N ARG A 203 5.92 16.89 -1.30
CA ARG A 203 7.09 17.58 -1.86
C ARG A 203 7.42 18.85 -1.09
N GLU A 204 6.41 19.67 -0.81
CA GLU A 204 6.59 20.92 -0.07
C GLU A 204 6.93 20.65 1.40
N ALA A 205 6.33 19.65 2.01
CA ALA A 205 6.67 19.19 3.36
C ALA A 205 8.13 18.74 3.46
N ALA A 206 8.58 17.92 2.51
CA ALA A 206 9.98 17.48 2.46
C ALA A 206 10.96 18.64 2.27
N ALA A 207 10.61 19.61 1.41
CA ALA A 207 11.41 20.81 1.22
C ALA A 207 11.45 21.68 2.49
N ALA A 208 10.29 21.88 3.14
CA ALA A 208 10.22 22.65 4.38
C ALA A 208 11.08 22.03 5.49
N LEU A 209 11.06 20.70 5.60
CA LEU A 209 11.88 19.99 6.58
C LEU A 209 13.38 20.00 6.20
N ALA A 210 13.73 19.84 4.91
CA ALA A 210 15.12 19.81 4.47
C ALA A 210 15.82 21.16 4.61
N PHE A 211 15.13 22.26 4.33
CA PHE A 211 15.66 23.60 4.33
C PHE A 211 15.29 24.43 5.57
N GLU A 212 14.59 23.83 6.53
CA GLU A 212 14.05 24.53 7.71
C GLU A 212 13.21 25.76 7.36
N LEU A 213 12.43 25.66 6.29
CA LEU A 213 11.59 26.78 5.82
C LEU A 213 10.32 26.88 6.64
N THR A 214 9.88 28.10 6.86
CA THR A 214 8.53 28.35 7.31
C THR A 214 7.55 28.17 6.14
N PRO A 215 6.33 27.68 6.37
CA PRO A 215 5.34 27.52 5.30
C PRO A 215 5.03 28.81 4.52
N ALA A 216 5.19 29.98 5.15
CA ALA A 216 5.06 31.27 4.50
C ALA A 216 6.24 31.66 3.58
N SER A 217 7.28 30.80 3.49
CA SER A 217 8.44 31.10 2.66
C SER A 217 8.06 31.08 1.18
N PRO A 218 8.44 32.14 0.41
CA PRO A 218 8.19 32.17 -1.03
C PRO A 218 8.90 31.01 -1.79
N LEU A 219 9.92 30.40 -1.18
CA LEU A 219 10.63 29.26 -1.73
C LEU A 219 9.73 28.02 -1.88
N LEU A 220 8.71 27.84 -1.05
CA LEU A 220 7.82 26.68 -1.13
C LEU A 220 6.84 26.78 -2.31
N GLY A 221 6.35 28.00 -2.63
CA GLY A 221 5.34 28.19 -3.69
C GLY A 221 5.90 28.48 -5.09
N GLY A 222 7.16 28.92 -5.21
CA GLY A 222 7.74 29.41 -6.48
C GLY A 222 8.97 28.68 -6.98
N VAL A 223 9.65 27.92 -6.14
CA VAL A 223 10.95 27.29 -6.46
C VAL A 223 10.82 25.80 -6.74
N LEU A 224 9.84 25.14 -6.16
CA LEU A 224 9.48 23.79 -6.60
C LEU A 224 8.65 23.91 -7.88
N ASP A 225 9.25 23.61 -9.02
CA ASP A 225 8.49 23.43 -10.26
C ASP A 225 7.22 22.61 -10.01
N GLY A 226 6.21 22.75 -10.87
CA GLY A 226 5.02 21.91 -10.82
C GLY A 226 5.35 20.42 -10.72
N VAL A 227 4.42 19.61 -10.29
CA VAL A 227 4.54 18.14 -10.35
C VAL A 227 4.81 17.75 -11.80
N ASN A 228 5.77 16.87 -12.03
CA ASN A 228 5.99 16.34 -13.37
C ASN A 228 4.99 15.21 -13.63
N ASP A 229 3.84 15.56 -14.20
CA ASP A 229 2.75 14.62 -14.45
C ASP A 229 3.20 13.45 -15.32
N ALA A 230 4.03 13.69 -16.34
CA ALA A 230 4.54 12.62 -17.20
C ALA A 230 5.41 11.61 -16.43
N PHE A 231 6.23 12.08 -15.49
CA PHE A 231 7.04 11.21 -14.64
C PHE A 231 6.18 10.41 -13.65
N VAL A 232 5.19 11.08 -13.03
CA VAL A 232 4.24 10.47 -12.10
C VAL A 232 3.41 9.41 -12.80
N ASP A 233 2.88 9.71 -13.98
CA ASP A 233 2.05 8.79 -14.77
C ASP A 233 2.88 7.58 -15.24
N ALA A 234 4.09 7.82 -15.75
CA ALA A 234 4.98 6.73 -16.19
C ALA A 234 5.28 5.75 -15.05
N TRP A 235 5.64 6.24 -13.87
CA TRP A 235 5.90 5.36 -12.73
C TRP A 235 4.63 4.71 -12.18
N THR A 236 3.51 5.41 -12.16
CA THR A 236 2.21 4.84 -11.75
C THR A 236 1.81 3.70 -12.67
N VAL A 237 1.94 3.87 -13.99
CA VAL A 237 1.64 2.82 -14.98
C VAL A 237 2.62 1.65 -14.86
N THR A 238 3.91 1.92 -14.70
CA THR A 238 4.94 0.88 -14.55
C THR A 238 4.70 0.03 -13.31
N LEU A 239 4.50 0.65 -12.16
CA LEU A 239 4.26 -0.07 -10.92
C LEU A 239 2.91 -0.79 -10.90
N ARG A 240 1.89 -0.23 -11.55
CA ARG A 240 0.60 -0.88 -11.71
C ARG A 240 0.67 -2.15 -12.56
N ASN A 241 1.43 -2.10 -13.64
CA ASN A 241 1.53 -3.22 -14.58
C ASN A 241 2.54 -4.29 -14.15
N SER A 242 3.31 -4.02 -13.10
CA SER A 242 4.30 -4.93 -12.55
C SER A 242 3.78 -5.60 -11.28
N SER A 243 4.18 -6.84 -11.04
CA SER A 243 3.96 -7.45 -9.73
C SER A 243 4.87 -6.80 -8.70
N THR A 244 4.27 -6.25 -7.66
CA THR A 244 4.99 -5.62 -6.53
C THR A 244 4.90 -6.46 -5.26
N THR A 245 4.66 -7.76 -5.39
CA THR A 245 4.65 -8.64 -4.22
C THR A 245 6.06 -8.76 -3.63
N PRO A 246 6.21 -9.02 -2.32
CA PRO A 246 7.53 -9.17 -1.70
C PRO A 246 8.40 -10.24 -2.36
N LEU A 247 7.78 -11.26 -2.99
CA LEU A 247 8.49 -12.33 -3.70
C LEU A 247 9.08 -11.86 -5.03
N ASP A 248 8.44 -10.89 -5.69
CA ASP A 248 8.86 -10.34 -6.97
C ASP A 248 9.79 -9.14 -6.81
N MET A 249 9.73 -8.47 -5.65
CA MET A 249 10.58 -7.33 -5.29
C MET A 249 11.94 -7.78 -4.77
N VAL A 250 12.60 -8.64 -5.53
CA VAL A 250 13.93 -9.15 -5.22
C VAL A 250 15.00 -8.40 -6.00
N ALA A 251 16.20 -8.35 -5.43
CA ALA A 251 17.33 -7.75 -6.11
C ALA A 251 17.67 -8.52 -7.39
N GLY A 252 17.79 -7.80 -8.51
CA GLY A 252 17.99 -8.37 -9.84
C GLY A 252 16.69 -8.47 -10.65
N SER A 253 15.52 -8.14 -10.06
CA SER A 253 14.33 -7.97 -10.87
C SER A 253 14.41 -6.66 -11.67
N PRO A 254 13.93 -6.64 -12.93
CA PRO A 254 14.02 -5.44 -13.78
C PRO A 254 13.37 -4.19 -13.15
N LEU A 255 12.30 -4.38 -12.40
CA LEU A 255 11.62 -3.30 -11.71
C LEU A 255 12.49 -2.69 -10.60
N VAL A 256 13.12 -3.53 -9.77
CA VAL A 256 14.00 -3.06 -8.69
C VAL A 256 15.24 -2.37 -9.26
N GLU A 257 15.79 -2.87 -10.36
CA GLU A 257 16.91 -2.23 -11.05
C GLU A 257 16.54 -0.86 -11.62
N SER A 258 15.38 -0.74 -12.27
CA SER A 258 14.87 0.55 -12.78
C SER A 258 14.59 1.55 -11.65
N LEU A 259 14.06 1.11 -10.52
CA LEU A 259 13.86 1.94 -9.34
C LEU A 259 15.22 2.40 -8.78
N ALA A 260 16.20 1.49 -8.67
CA ALA A 260 17.53 1.81 -8.18
C ALA A 260 18.26 2.80 -9.11
N GLU A 261 18.14 2.65 -10.42
CA GLU A 261 18.68 3.57 -11.42
C GLU A 261 18.05 4.96 -11.28
N THR A 262 16.71 5.03 -11.19
CA THR A 262 15.98 6.30 -10.99
C THR A 262 16.42 6.99 -9.70
N CYS A 263 16.52 6.24 -8.60
CA CYS A 263 17.02 6.79 -7.34
C CYS A 263 18.47 7.28 -7.46
N SER A 264 19.32 6.58 -8.19
CA SER A 264 20.73 6.98 -8.38
C SER A 264 20.88 8.23 -9.24
N THR A 265 20.01 8.42 -10.23
CA THR A 265 20.02 9.61 -11.11
C THR A 265 19.70 10.90 -10.34
N HIS A 266 18.93 10.79 -9.26
CA HIS A 266 18.46 11.94 -8.48
C HIS A 266 19.04 11.98 -7.06
N ALA A 267 20.21 11.38 -6.84
CA ALA A 267 20.90 11.41 -5.56
C ALA A 267 22.43 11.56 -5.74
N GLU A 268 23.08 12.22 -4.80
CA GLU A 268 24.56 12.27 -4.76
C GLU A 268 25.17 10.90 -4.49
N ARG A 269 24.47 10.09 -3.68
CA ARG A 269 24.88 8.72 -3.34
C ARG A 269 23.66 7.83 -3.29
N SER A 270 23.72 6.71 -3.97
CA SER A 270 22.69 5.67 -3.94
C SER A 270 23.32 4.33 -3.60
N LYS A 271 22.62 3.52 -2.82
CA LYS A 271 23.06 2.18 -2.47
C LYS A 271 21.89 1.20 -2.40
N LEU A 272 21.97 0.15 -3.19
CA LEU A 272 21.05 -0.96 -3.13
C LEU A 272 21.53 -1.98 -2.08
N HIS A 273 20.74 -2.19 -1.04
CA HIS A 273 21.01 -3.18 0.00
C HIS A 273 20.20 -4.45 -0.26
N LYS A 274 20.91 -5.55 -0.45
CA LYS A 274 20.30 -6.89 -0.48
C LYS A 274 20.18 -7.40 0.95
N ILE A 275 18.97 -7.69 1.38
CA ILE A 275 18.69 -8.14 2.74
C ILE A 275 18.16 -9.57 2.67
N LYS A 276 18.84 -10.50 3.36
CA LYS A 276 18.29 -11.82 3.63
C LYS A 276 17.40 -11.71 4.85
N VAL A 277 16.17 -12.15 4.72
CA VAL A 277 15.21 -12.16 5.81
C VAL A 277 15.09 -13.59 6.30
N ASP A 278 15.99 -13.98 7.20
CA ASP A 278 16.13 -15.38 7.65
C ASP A 278 15.10 -15.79 8.71
N ALA A 279 14.36 -14.85 9.27
CA ALA A 279 13.43 -15.10 10.38
C ALA A 279 12.12 -14.32 10.23
N LEU A 280 11.43 -14.47 9.10
CA LEU A 280 10.05 -14.02 9.03
C LEU A 280 9.14 -15.07 9.68
N PRO A 281 8.14 -14.65 10.47
CA PRO A 281 7.12 -15.56 10.97
C PRO A 281 6.15 -16.02 9.86
N PHE A 282 6.52 -15.79 8.61
CA PHE A 282 5.71 -16.08 7.43
C PHE A 282 6.39 -17.15 6.58
N THR A 283 5.61 -18.15 6.18
CA THR A 283 6.04 -19.14 5.20
C THR A 283 5.47 -18.76 3.84
N PHE A 284 6.35 -18.55 2.86
CA PHE A 284 5.94 -18.28 1.49
C PHE A 284 5.81 -19.56 0.72
N TYR A 285 4.71 -19.69 0.01
CA TYR A 285 4.51 -20.78 -0.95
C TYR A 285 4.71 -20.19 -2.35
N GLN A 286 5.39 -20.95 -3.21
CA GLN A 286 5.46 -20.59 -4.63
C GLN A 286 4.04 -20.47 -5.19
N ALA A 287 3.82 -19.49 -6.07
CA ALA A 287 2.56 -19.32 -6.75
C ALA A 287 2.27 -20.58 -7.57
N ASN A 288 1.40 -21.45 -7.07
CA ASN A 288 0.85 -22.51 -7.85
C ASN A 288 -0.13 -21.89 -8.84
N THR A 289 0.03 -22.19 -10.12
CA THR A 289 -0.98 -21.86 -11.13
C THR A 289 -2.23 -22.67 -10.82
N LEU A 290 -3.22 -22.01 -10.21
CA LEU A 290 -4.55 -22.56 -10.03
C LEU A 290 -5.36 -22.27 -11.30
N PHE A 291 -5.80 -23.33 -11.97
CA PHE A 291 -6.78 -23.18 -13.04
C PHE A 291 -8.17 -23.06 -12.41
N LEU A 292 -8.73 -21.86 -12.45
CA LEU A 292 -10.12 -21.64 -12.09
C LEU A 292 -10.99 -21.85 -13.33
N SER A 293 -11.71 -22.97 -13.38
CA SER A 293 -12.69 -23.21 -14.43
C SER A 293 -14.00 -22.54 -14.07
N LEU A 294 -14.30 -21.44 -14.75
CA LEU A 294 -15.59 -20.76 -14.59
C LEU A 294 -16.59 -21.38 -15.57
N TYR A 295 -17.60 -22.01 -15.02
CA TYR A 295 -18.72 -22.53 -15.79
C TYR A 295 -19.89 -21.52 -15.74
N SER A 296 -20.34 -21.09 -16.90
CA SER A 296 -21.61 -20.38 -16.99
C SER A 296 -22.74 -21.37 -16.77
N VAL A 297 -23.33 -21.33 -15.59
CA VAL A 297 -24.47 -22.19 -15.25
C VAL A 297 -25.74 -21.42 -15.61
N THR A 298 -26.63 -22.09 -16.38
CA THR A 298 -27.98 -21.57 -16.64
C THR A 298 -28.73 -21.39 -15.33
N SER A 299 -29.57 -20.35 -15.24
CA SER A 299 -30.29 -20.06 -14.01
C SER A 299 -31.16 -21.27 -13.57
N MET A 300 -31.20 -21.53 -12.28
CA MET A 300 -32.03 -22.61 -11.70
C MET A 300 -33.50 -22.51 -12.16
N SER A 301 -34.02 -21.29 -12.27
CA SER A 301 -35.39 -21.04 -12.77
C SER A 301 -35.56 -21.51 -14.23
N PHE A 302 -34.59 -21.29 -15.09
CA PHE A 302 -34.64 -21.79 -16.48
C PHE A 302 -34.64 -23.31 -16.53
N GLN A 303 -33.77 -23.97 -15.76
CA GLN A 303 -33.74 -25.43 -15.69
C GLN A 303 -35.03 -26.02 -15.13
N PHE A 304 -35.62 -25.38 -14.13
CA PHE A 304 -36.91 -25.79 -13.57
C PHE A 304 -38.03 -25.66 -14.58
N VAL A 305 -38.10 -24.54 -15.31
CA VAL A 305 -39.11 -24.36 -16.36
C VAL A 305 -38.94 -25.41 -17.47
N LEU A 306 -37.70 -25.66 -17.90
CA LEU A 306 -37.39 -26.67 -18.90
C LEU A 306 -37.82 -28.07 -18.42
N PHE A 307 -37.54 -28.39 -17.18
CA PHE A 307 -37.99 -29.65 -16.56
C PHE A 307 -39.51 -29.79 -16.56
N CYS A 308 -40.26 -28.77 -16.16
CA CYS A 308 -41.73 -28.76 -16.19
C CYS A 308 -42.26 -28.90 -17.61
N VAL A 309 -41.70 -28.21 -18.58
CA VAL A 309 -42.11 -28.34 -19.96
C VAL A 309 -41.87 -29.75 -20.49
N THR A 310 -40.73 -30.33 -20.16
CA THR A 310 -40.40 -31.72 -20.55
C THR A 310 -41.37 -32.73 -19.94
N LEU A 311 -41.74 -32.55 -18.66
CA LEU A 311 -42.74 -33.42 -18.02
C LEU A 311 -44.11 -33.29 -18.65
N LEU A 312 -44.54 -32.07 -18.96
CA LEU A 312 -45.83 -31.84 -19.65
C LEU A 312 -45.85 -32.48 -21.02
N PHE A 313 -44.77 -32.36 -21.77
CA PHE A 313 -44.60 -32.97 -23.08
C PHE A 313 -44.68 -34.52 -23.00
N MET A 314 -43.95 -35.10 -22.04
CA MET A 314 -44.00 -36.55 -21.78
C MET A 314 -45.41 -37.01 -21.41
N ALA A 315 -46.09 -36.26 -20.52
CA ALA A 315 -47.48 -36.54 -20.15
C ALA A 315 -48.44 -36.49 -21.34
N ALA A 316 -48.26 -35.48 -22.23
CA ALA A 316 -49.05 -35.35 -23.46
C ALA A 316 -48.83 -36.57 -24.42
N ILE A 317 -47.60 -37.01 -24.57
CA ILE A 317 -47.28 -38.21 -25.37
C ILE A 317 -47.97 -39.44 -24.78
N ILE A 318 -47.91 -39.63 -23.46
CA ILE A 318 -48.53 -40.77 -22.80
C ILE A 318 -50.03 -40.72 -22.97
N VAL A 319 -50.71 -39.57 -22.84
CA VAL A 319 -52.15 -39.42 -23.08
C VAL A 319 -52.49 -39.71 -24.50
N TYR A 320 -51.70 -39.23 -25.47
CA TYR A 320 -51.92 -39.50 -26.89
C TYR A 320 -51.83 -40.98 -27.24
N LEU A 321 -50.80 -41.68 -26.72
CA LEU A 321 -50.56 -43.06 -27.06
C LEU A 321 -51.39 -44.08 -26.28
N LYS A 322 -51.66 -43.82 -25.01
CA LYS A 322 -52.30 -44.76 -24.06
C LYS A 322 -53.58 -44.28 -23.38
N GLY A 323 -53.96 -43.05 -23.64
CA GLY A 323 -55.13 -42.42 -23.09
C GLY A 323 -54.92 -41.88 -21.64
N PHE A 324 -55.83 -40.97 -21.27
CA PHE A 324 -55.77 -40.24 -19.99
C PHE A 324 -55.86 -41.15 -18.77
N GLN A 325 -56.62 -42.23 -18.83
CA GLN A 325 -56.78 -43.17 -17.72
C GLN A 325 -55.47 -43.86 -17.34
N TYR A 326 -54.63 -44.18 -18.28
CA TYR A 326 -53.30 -44.77 -18.05
C TYR A 326 -52.39 -43.81 -17.30
N LEU A 327 -52.33 -42.55 -17.70
CA LEU A 327 -51.52 -41.53 -17.00
C LEU A 327 -52.00 -41.34 -15.55
N LYS A 328 -53.32 -41.29 -15.33
CA LYS A 328 -53.89 -41.20 -13.98
C LYS A 328 -53.51 -42.37 -13.09
N THR A 329 -53.56 -43.59 -13.63
CA THR A 329 -53.19 -44.82 -12.87
C THR A 329 -51.69 -44.79 -12.54
N MET A 330 -50.85 -44.42 -13.46
CA MET A 330 -49.41 -44.33 -13.26
C MET A 330 -49.05 -43.31 -12.16
N ILE A 331 -49.68 -42.15 -12.15
CA ILE A 331 -49.47 -41.13 -11.11
C ILE A 331 -49.94 -41.63 -9.75
N VAL A 332 -51.11 -42.27 -9.68
CA VAL A 332 -51.67 -42.80 -8.43
C VAL A 332 -50.75 -43.91 -7.88
N ASP A 333 -50.27 -44.80 -8.73
CA ASP A 333 -49.37 -45.89 -8.29
C ASP A 333 -48.02 -45.33 -7.83
N PHE A 334 -47.49 -44.28 -8.49
CA PHE A 334 -46.28 -43.58 -8.06
C PHE A 334 -46.43 -42.93 -6.68
N VAL A 335 -47.54 -42.23 -6.44
CA VAL A 335 -47.83 -41.57 -5.16
C VAL A 335 -48.07 -42.58 -4.03
N ARG A 336 -48.72 -43.75 -4.34
CA ARG A 336 -48.97 -44.78 -3.34
C ARG A 336 -47.75 -45.58 -2.92
N GLY A 337 -46.66 -45.50 -3.66
CA GLY A 337 -45.42 -46.24 -3.40
C GLY A 337 -45.53 -47.74 -3.69
N PRO A 338 -44.46 -48.48 -3.61
CA PRO A 338 -44.43 -49.92 -3.90
C PRO A 338 -45.29 -50.66 -2.91
N LYS A 339 -46.22 -51.50 -3.43
CA LYS A 339 -47.05 -52.40 -2.59
C LYS A 339 -46.10 -53.33 -1.80
N PRO A 340 -46.33 -53.50 -0.47
CA PRO A 340 -45.55 -54.43 0.30
C PRO A 340 -45.65 -55.84 -0.34
N ARG A 341 -44.52 -56.47 -0.65
CA ARG A 341 -44.49 -57.88 -1.10
C ARG A 341 -45.15 -58.71 -0.04
N ALA A 342 -46.23 -59.42 -0.42
CA ALA A 342 -46.80 -60.45 0.41
C ALA A 342 -45.70 -61.46 0.73
N LYS A 343 -45.43 -61.72 2.00
CA LYS A 343 -44.57 -62.81 2.43
C LYS A 343 -45.32 -64.08 2.05
N GLU A 344 -44.82 -64.79 1.05
CA GLU A 344 -45.20 -66.18 0.84
C GLU A 344 -44.77 -66.96 2.08
N ALA A 345 -45.74 -67.60 2.72
CA ALA A 345 -45.56 -68.49 3.88
C ALA A 345 -45.08 -69.86 3.44
#